data_b93c0d633f5bc76c7b2be56a910bc640
#
_entry.id   b93c0d633f5bc76c7b2be56a910bc640
#
_cell.length_a   1.000
_cell.length_b   1.000
_cell.length_c   1.000
_cell.angle_alpha   90.00
_cell.angle_beta   90.00
_cell.angle_gamma   90.00
#
_symmetry.space_group_name_H-M   'P 1'
#
loop_
_entity.id
_entity.type
_entity.pdbx_description
1 polymer ?
#
loop_
_entity_poly.entity_id
_entity_poly.type
_entity_poly.pdbx_seq_one_letter_code
_entity_poly.pdbx_strand_id
1 'polypeptide(L)'
;MEKYKKDPKKEEVFRKHFNIQEGQKVVICAGLYFKRKGIEDFVEVARRMPDVRFIWLGSINKWIIPRKIRRIVEKDHPSNVEFPGYFKGAVFQGAMTGSDAFFFPSYEETEGIVVLEALASHQHTVLRDIPVYNGWIDETSSELCHNVDEFVDSLNKVLNGQVDKREAGYKVAESRSIDLVAHQLVEAYQTVLEM
;
A
#
# COMPACT_ATOMS: atom_id res chain seq x y z
N MET A 1 11.03 -8.33 9.38
CA MET A 1 10.38 -7.21 10.11
C MET A 1 11.29 -5.98 10.29
N GLU A 2 12.58 -6.11 10.61
CA GLU A 2 13.50 -4.98 10.90
C GLU A 2 13.51 -3.84 9.86
N LYS A 3 13.48 -4.16 8.56
CA LYS A 3 13.54 -3.13 7.50
C LYS A 3 12.30 -2.22 7.43
N TYR A 4 11.20 -2.62 8.08
CA TYR A 4 9.93 -1.88 8.11
C TYR A 4 9.70 -1.10 9.40
N LYS A 5 10.66 -1.13 10.32
CA LYS A 5 10.61 -0.29 11.52
C LYS A 5 10.69 1.17 11.14
N LYS A 6 9.97 1.98 11.90
CA LYS A 6 9.99 3.43 11.77
C LYS A 6 11.42 3.96 11.92
N ASP A 7 11.84 4.77 10.95
CA ASP A 7 13.16 5.39 10.91
C ASP A 7 13.02 6.87 10.46
N PRO A 8 13.11 7.81 11.40
CA PRO A 8 12.95 9.24 11.09
C PRO A 8 13.87 9.75 9.98
N LYS A 9 15.08 9.17 9.84
CA LYS A 9 16.00 9.55 8.76
C LYS A 9 15.49 9.14 7.40
N LYS A 10 14.88 7.95 7.29
CA LYS A 10 14.29 7.48 6.03
C LYS A 10 13.02 8.25 5.70
N GLU A 11 12.20 8.56 6.69
CA GLU A 11 11.02 9.41 6.53
C GLU A 11 11.42 10.80 6.02
N GLU A 12 12.48 11.38 6.56
CA GLU A 12 13.02 12.66 6.08
C GLU A 12 13.52 12.56 4.63
N VAL A 13 14.21 11.48 4.28
CA VAL A 13 14.65 11.21 2.89
C VAL A 13 13.45 11.16 1.94
N PHE A 14 12.38 10.45 2.31
CA PHE A 14 11.15 10.41 1.53
C PHE A 14 10.50 11.80 1.39
N ARG A 15 10.32 12.52 2.50
CA ARG A 15 9.70 13.85 2.49
C ARG A 15 10.51 14.86 1.66
N LYS A 16 11.83 14.84 1.78
CA LYS A 16 12.73 15.68 0.96
C LYS A 16 12.67 15.31 -0.51
N HIS A 17 12.71 14.00 -0.83
CA HIS A 17 12.70 13.52 -2.21
C HIS A 17 11.47 14.01 -2.98
N PHE A 18 10.31 13.97 -2.32
CA PHE A 18 9.03 14.38 -2.91
C PHE A 18 8.66 15.83 -2.58
N ASN A 19 9.53 16.60 -1.93
CA ASN A 19 9.24 17.98 -1.50
C ASN A 19 7.89 18.10 -0.74
N ILE A 20 7.65 17.16 0.19
CA ILE A 20 6.42 17.10 1.00
C ILE A 20 6.50 18.19 2.06
N GLN A 21 5.51 19.08 2.06
CA GLN A 21 5.44 20.19 3.01
C GLN A 21 5.03 19.73 4.40
N GLU A 22 5.35 20.53 5.42
CA GLU A 22 4.88 20.28 6.78
C GLU A 22 3.34 20.32 6.83
N GLY A 23 2.73 19.35 7.52
CA GLY A 23 1.27 19.21 7.59
C GLY A 23 0.59 18.65 6.33
N GLN A 24 1.30 18.53 5.20
CA GLN A 24 0.73 17.95 3.99
C GLN A 24 0.44 16.46 4.18
N LYS A 25 -0.83 16.07 3.96
CA LYS A 25 -1.27 14.69 3.98
C LYS A 25 -0.83 13.94 2.72
N VAL A 26 -0.29 12.73 2.91
CA VAL A 26 0.25 11.92 1.81
C VAL A 26 -0.29 10.50 1.89
N VAL A 27 -0.90 10.07 0.81
CA VAL A 27 -1.36 8.69 0.59
C VAL A 27 -0.46 8.04 -0.46
N ILE A 28 0.04 6.86 -0.16
CA ILE A 28 0.87 6.10 -1.10
C ILE A 28 0.18 4.84 -1.59
N CYS A 29 0.57 4.40 -2.77
CA CYS A 29 0.34 3.07 -3.31
C CYS A 29 1.68 2.51 -3.81
N ALA A 30 1.84 1.20 -3.85
CA ALA A 30 3.00 0.58 -4.47
C ALA A 30 2.61 -0.61 -5.33
N GLY A 31 3.08 -0.63 -6.58
CA GLY A 31 2.76 -1.71 -7.52
C GLY A 31 3.04 -1.36 -8.98
N LEU A 32 3.01 -2.37 -9.83
CA LEU A 32 3.18 -2.19 -11.27
C LEU A 32 1.97 -1.47 -11.89
N TYR A 33 2.18 -0.73 -12.98
CA TYR A 33 1.13 0.03 -13.66
C TYR A 33 0.21 -0.86 -14.50
N PHE A 34 -0.46 -1.81 -13.87
CA PHE A 34 -1.47 -2.63 -14.51
C PHE A 34 -2.89 -2.16 -14.18
N LYS A 35 -3.81 -2.34 -15.13
CA LYS A 35 -5.23 -2.01 -14.91
C LYS A 35 -5.80 -2.71 -13.67
N ARG A 36 -5.48 -4.00 -13.49
CA ARG A 36 -5.94 -4.79 -12.33
C ARG A 36 -5.47 -4.26 -10.97
N LYS A 37 -4.45 -3.40 -10.95
CA LYS A 37 -3.98 -2.75 -9.71
C LYS A 37 -4.83 -1.55 -9.28
N GLY A 38 -5.86 -1.19 -10.05
CA GLY A 38 -6.81 -0.16 -9.66
C GLY A 38 -6.33 1.28 -9.89
N ILE A 39 -5.45 1.52 -10.88
CA ILE A 39 -4.93 2.86 -11.19
C ILE A 39 -6.06 3.86 -11.48
N GLU A 40 -7.15 3.42 -12.15
CA GLU A 40 -8.29 4.27 -12.47
C GLU A 40 -8.99 4.74 -11.19
N ASP A 41 -9.21 3.84 -10.24
CA ASP A 41 -9.84 4.18 -8.96
C ASP A 41 -8.91 5.02 -8.08
N PHE A 42 -7.60 4.73 -8.08
CA PHE A 42 -6.62 5.56 -7.37
C PHE A 42 -6.67 7.02 -7.82
N VAL A 43 -6.72 7.26 -9.13
CA VAL A 43 -6.81 8.59 -9.70
C VAL A 43 -8.17 9.23 -9.45
N GLU A 44 -9.26 8.46 -9.48
CA GLU A 44 -10.60 8.96 -9.19
C GLU A 44 -10.76 9.36 -7.71
N VAL A 45 -10.24 8.56 -6.80
CA VAL A 45 -10.19 8.91 -5.35
C VAL A 45 -9.38 10.18 -5.16
N ALA A 46 -8.20 10.28 -5.76
CA ALA A 46 -7.37 11.48 -5.66
C ALA A 46 -8.04 12.73 -6.20
N ARG A 47 -8.85 12.62 -7.28
CA ARG A 47 -9.63 13.74 -7.84
C ARG A 47 -10.67 14.27 -6.85
N ARG A 48 -11.22 13.40 -6.01
CA ARG A 48 -12.20 13.75 -4.97
C ARG A 48 -11.56 14.25 -3.68
N MET A 49 -10.25 14.11 -3.55
CA MET A 49 -9.47 14.52 -2.36
C MET A 49 -8.32 15.46 -2.78
N PRO A 50 -8.63 16.67 -3.31
CA PRO A 50 -7.64 17.54 -3.95
C PRO A 50 -6.56 18.07 -2.99
N ASP A 51 -6.85 18.14 -1.69
CA ASP A 51 -5.93 18.62 -0.65
C ASP A 51 -4.94 17.53 -0.16
N VAL A 52 -5.14 16.28 -0.57
CA VAL A 52 -4.31 15.14 -0.23
C VAL A 52 -3.40 14.80 -1.39
N ARG A 53 -2.12 14.57 -1.12
CA ARG A 53 -1.16 14.15 -2.13
C ARG A 53 -1.15 12.65 -2.28
N PHE A 54 -1.22 12.16 -3.52
CA PHE A 54 -1.23 10.75 -3.85
C PHE A 54 0.01 10.38 -4.65
N ILE A 55 0.77 9.38 -4.20
CA ILE A 55 2.02 8.97 -4.82
C ILE A 55 1.96 7.46 -5.09
N TRP A 56 2.02 7.07 -6.36
CA TRP A 56 2.07 5.66 -6.76
C TRP A 56 3.51 5.23 -7.03
N LEU A 57 4.10 4.48 -6.12
CA LEU A 57 5.47 3.96 -6.23
C LEU A 57 5.49 2.66 -7.03
N GLY A 58 6.06 2.70 -8.22
CA GLY A 58 6.19 1.55 -9.08
C GLY A 58 6.34 1.93 -10.54
N SER A 59 6.74 0.98 -11.34
CA SER A 59 6.87 1.20 -12.77
C SER A 59 6.75 -0.10 -13.55
N ILE A 60 6.53 0.03 -14.84
CA ILE A 60 6.62 -1.05 -15.80
C ILE A 60 6.97 -0.47 -17.17
N ASN A 61 7.50 -1.29 -18.06
CA ASN A 61 7.76 -0.86 -19.43
C ASN A 61 6.46 -0.34 -20.09
N LYS A 62 6.47 0.93 -20.46
CA LYS A 62 5.32 1.65 -21.02
C LYS A 62 4.69 0.99 -22.26
N TRP A 63 5.50 0.21 -23.00
CA TRP A 63 5.05 -0.44 -24.22
C TRP A 63 4.15 -1.66 -23.97
N ILE A 64 4.18 -2.25 -22.77
CA ILE A 64 3.38 -3.43 -22.43
C ILE A 64 2.09 -3.11 -21.67
N ILE A 65 1.86 -1.83 -21.31
CA ILE A 65 0.62 -1.41 -20.65
C ILE A 65 -0.41 -0.89 -21.67
N PRO A 66 -1.72 -1.11 -21.43
CA PRO A 66 -2.77 -0.59 -22.28
C PRO A 66 -2.67 0.92 -22.47
N ARG A 67 -2.97 1.42 -23.65
CA ARG A 67 -2.90 2.86 -24.00
C ARG A 67 -3.65 3.75 -22.99
N LYS A 68 -4.79 3.30 -22.47
CA LYS A 68 -5.58 4.04 -21.48
C LYS A 68 -4.77 4.24 -20.19
N ILE A 69 -4.20 3.18 -19.63
CA ILE A 69 -3.39 3.24 -18.39
C ILE A 69 -2.14 4.08 -18.59
N ARG A 70 -1.45 3.91 -19.73
CA ARG A 70 -0.31 4.73 -20.07
C ARG A 70 -0.65 6.22 -20.09
N ARG A 71 -1.77 6.58 -20.72
CA ARG A 71 -2.23 7.98 -20.78
C ARG A 71 -2.52 8.54 -19.38
N ILE A 72 -3.15 7.76 -18.50
CA ILE A 72 -3.39 8.15 -17.11
C ILE A 72 -2.06 8.42 -16.40
N VAL A 73 -1.12 7.49 -16.45
CA VAL A 73 0.19 7.60 -15.78
C VAL A 73 1.01 8.77 -16.32
N GLU A 74 0.92 9.08 -17.62
CA GLU A 74 1.74 10.13 -18.25
C GLU A 74 1.14 11.54 -18.11
N LYS A 75 -0.19 11.70 -18.12
CA LYS A 75 -0.80 13.03 -18.21
C LYS A 75 -2.26 13.19 -17.80
N ASP A 76 -3.01 12.10 -17.70
CA ASP A 76 -4.48 12.18 -17.54
C ASP A 76 -4.87 11.92 -16.08
N HIS A 77 -4.22 12.64 -15.17
CA HIS A 77 -4.45 12.59 -13.74
C HIS A 77 -4.45 14.01 -13.13
N PRO A 78 -5.07 14.23 -11.97
CA PRO A 78 -5.06 15.51 -11.30
C PRO A 78 -3.66 15.87 -10.75
N SER A 79 -3.43 17.15 -10.48
CA SER A 79 -2.11 17.66 -10.06
C SER A 79 -1.62 17.14 -8.71
N ASN A 80 -2.51 16.60 -7.88
CA ASN A 80 -2.19 15.99 -6.60
C ASN A 80 -1.79 14.50 -6.70
N VAL A 81 -1.68 13.95 -7.92
CA VAL A 81 -1.25 12.58 -8.18
C VAL A 81 0.12 12.54 -8.84
N GLU A 82 0.97 11.64 -8.40
CA GLU A 82 2.28 11.39 -9.00
C GLU A 82 2.52 9.91 -9.28
N PHE A 83 3.12 9.64 -10.44
CA PHE A 83 3.63 8.35 -10.87
C PHE A 83 5.15 8.42 -11.09
N PRO A 84 5.94 8.55 -10.01
CA PRO A 84 7.37 8.88 -10.11
C PRO A 84 8.25 7.70 -10.55
N GLY A 85 7.69 6.50 -10.66
CA GLY A 85 8.44 5.30 -11.02
C GLY A 85 8.76 4.41 -9.83
N TYR A 86 9.74 3.51 -10.04
CA TYR A 86 10.14 2.50 -9.05
C TYR A 86 11.20 3.06 -8.09
N PHE A 87 10.99 2.83 -6.81
CA PHE A 87 11.92 3.17 -5.74
C PHE A 87 12.26 1.98 -4.87
N LYS A 88 13.43 2.01 -4.26
CA LYS A 88 13.93 1.05 -3.27
C LYS A 88 14.75 1.77 -2.20
N GLY A 89 15.18 1.02 -1.18
CA GLY A 89 16.03 1.56 -0.11
C GLY A 89 15.31 2.62 0.72
N ALA A 90 16.03 3.67 1.13
CA ALA A 90 15.55 4.66 2.09
C ALA A 90 14.29 5.41 1.64
N VAL A 91 14.17 5.76 0.35
CA VAL A 91 12.98 6.46 -0.17
C VAL A 91 11.73 5.59 -0.04
N PHE A 92 11.78 4.33 -0.46
CA PHE A 92 10.64 3.42 -0.37
C PHE A 92 10.30 3.08 1.07
N GLN A 93 11.31 2.76 1.90
CA GLN A 93 11.10 2.47 3.31
C GLN A 93 10.55 3.68 4.06
N GLY A 94 11.06 4.87 3.77
CA GLY A 94 10.54 6.11 4.32
C GLY A 94 9.11 6.44 3.87
N ALA A 95 8.75 6.11 2.63
CA ALA A 95 7.36 6.22 2.17
C ALA A 95 6.44 5.29 2.95
N MET A 96 6.85 4.03 3.16
CA MET A 96 6.08 3.02 3.89
C MET A 96 5.86 3.36 5.36
N THR A 97 6.73 4.14 6.00
CA THR A 97 6.59 4.51 7.42
C THR A 97 6.18 5.97 7.64
N GLY A 98 6.42 6.84 6.68
CA GLY A 98 6.27 8.30 6.81
C GLY A 98 5.11 8.92 6.01
N SER A 99 4.33 8.12 5.28
CA SER A 99 3.06 8.55 4.70
C SER A 99 1.91 8.42 5.71
N ASP A 100 0.77 9.07 5.44
CA ASP A 100 -0.39 9.04 6.34
C ASP A 100 -1.29 7.81 6.11
N ALA A 101 -1.28 7.23 4.89
CA ALA A 101 -1.99 5.98 4.58
C ALA A 101 -1.38 5.25 3.38
N PHE A 102 -1.55 3.95 3.37
CA PHE A 102 -1.31 3.07 2.23
C PHE A 102 -2.66 2.69 1.60
N PHE A 103 -2.91 3.15 0.38
CA PHE A 103 -4.13 2.90 -0.36
C PHE A 103 -3.88 1.94 -1.51
N PHE A 104 -4.56 0.78 -1.50
CA PHE A 104 -4.31 -0.27 -2.48
C PHE A 104 -5.62 -0.78 -3.10
N PRO A 105 -6.09 -0.15 -4.19
CA PRO A 105 -7.38 -0.47 -4.83
C PRO A 105 -7.29 -1.65 -5.81
N SER A 106 -6.35 -2.58 -5.62
CA SER A 106 -6.13 -3.70 -6.54
C SER A 106 -7.35 -4.61 -6.64
N TYR A 107 -7.76 -4.94 -7.85
CA TYR A 107 -8.87 -5.87 -8.11
C TYR A 107 -8.46 -7.33 -7.99
N GLU A 108 -7.16 -7.61 -8.12
CA GLU A 108 -6.65 -8.97 -8.18
C GLU A 108 -5.21 -9.05 -7.69
N GLU A 109 -4.95 -9.95 -6.76
CA GLU A 109 -3.64 -10.27 -6.20
C GLU A 109 -3.45 -11.78 -6.11
N THR A 110 -2.19 -12.20 -6.11
CA THR A 110 -1.82 -13.58 -5.78
C THR A 110 -1.61 -13.76 -4.27
N GLU A 111 -1.03 -12.77 -3.61
CA GLU A 111 -0.78 -12.78 -2.16
C GLU A 111 -0.90 -11.37 -1.55
N GLY A 112 -0.45 -10.34 -2.26
CA GLY A 112 -0.44 -8.98 -1.75
C GLY A 112 0.76 -8.67 -0.85
N ILE A 113 1.97 -9.12 -1.20
CA ILE A 113 3.19 -8.92 -0.41
C ILE A 113 3.38 -7.46 0.00
N VAL A 114 3.06 -6.51 -0.88
CA VAL A 114 3.18 -5.08 -0.57
C VAL A 114 2.20 -4.62 0.52
N VAL A 115 1.07 -5.31 0.67
CA VAL A 115 0.13 -5.06 1.78
C VAL A 115 0.75 -5.57 3.09
N LEU A 116 1.39 -6.74 3.11
CA LEU A 116 2.16 -7.21 4.27
C LEU A 116 3.28 -6.23 4.63
N GLU A 117 3.97 -5.65 3.64
CA GLU A 117 4.99 -4.63 3.86
C GLU A 117 4.40 -3.36 4.50
N ALA A 118 3.22 -2.91 4.06
CA ALA A 118 2.51 -1.78 4.64
C ALA A 118 2.07 -2.05 6.09
N LEU A 119 1.46 -3.20 6.35
CA LEU A 119 1.07 -3.63 7.69
C LEU A 119 2.29 -3.74 8.62
N ALA A 120 3.40 -4.32 8.15
CA ALA A 120 4.66 -4.41 8.89
C ALA A 120 5.30 -3.04 9.17
N SER A 121 4.94 -2.01 8.42
CA SER A 121 5.39 -0.63 8.61
C SER A 121 4.45 0.18 9.53
N HIS A 122 3.49 -0.44 10.22
CA HIS A 122 2.45 0.23 10.99
C HIS A 122 1.69 1.29 10.18
N GLN A 123 1.40 0.99 8.90
CA GLN A 123 0.61 1.89 8.07
C GLN A 123 -0.89 1.72 8.32
N HIS A 124 -1.61 2.82 8.16
CA HIS A 124 -3.04 2.76 7.92
C HIS A 124 -3.28 2.20 6.52
N THR A 125 -3.89 1.03 6.43
CA THR A 125 -4.17 0.37 5.14
C THR A 125 -5.63 0.52 4.75
N VAL A 126 -5.86 1.03 3.53
CA VAL A 126 -7.17 1.10 2.89
C VAL A 126 -7.11 0.26 1.62
N LEU A 127 -7.81 -0.85 1.61
CA LEU A 127 -7.67 -1.91 0.62
C LEU A 127 -9.00 -2.17 -0.08
N ARG A 128 -8.95 -2.62 -1.33
CA ARG A 128 -10.12 -3.25 -1.92
C ARG A 128 -10.37 -4.59 -1.23
N ASP A 129 -11.62 -4.85 -0.87
CA ASP A 129 -12.03 -6.17 -0.40
C ASP A 129 -11.99 -7.17 -1.56
N ILE A 130 -11.06 -8.11 -1.48
CA ILE A 130 -10.85 -9.17 -2.49
C ILE A 130 -10.57 -10.52 -1.81
N PRO A 131 -10.97 -11.63 -2.46
CA PRO A 131 -10.91 -12.96 -1.83
C PRO A 131 -9.54 -13.40 -1.33
N VAL A 132 -8.45 -12.87 -1.89
CA VAL A 132 -7.08 -13.25 -1.44
C VAL A 132 -6.79 -12.85 0.01
N TYR A 133 -7.53 -11.91 0.55
CA TYR A 133 -7.38 -11.45 1.94
C TYR A 133 -8.19 -12.27 2.94
N ASN A 134 -9.10 -13.13 2.49
CA ASN A 134 -9.91 -13.95 3.37
C ASN A 134 -9.05 -14.81 4.29
N GLY A 135 -9.37 -14.77 5.60
CA GLY A 135 -8.69 -15.56 6.62
C GLY A 135 -7.37 -14.95 7.14
N TRP A 136 -6.99 -13.71 6.71
CA TRP A 136 -5.80 -13.06 7.25
C TRP A 136 -5.88 -11.52 7.34
N ILE A 137 -6.70 -10.86 6.54
CA ILE A 137 -7.06 -9.45 6.72
C ILE A 137 -8.56 -9.37 6.91
N ASP A 138 -8.98 -8.54 7.85
CA ASP A 138 -10.36 -8.24 8.14
C ASP A 138 -10.55 -6.76 8.53
N GLU A 139 -11.77 -6.38 8.83
CA GLU A 139 -12.14 -5.03 9.24
C GLU A 139 -11.48 -4.56 10.55
N THR A 140 -10.87 -5.45 11.34
CA THR A 140 -10.13 -5.07 12.54
C THR A 140 -8.72 -4.60 12.23
N SER A 141 -8.14 -5.08 11.14
CA SER A 141 -6.75 -4.87 10.74
C SER A 141 -6.57 -3.88 9.59
N SER A 142 -7.60 -3.65 8.77
CA SER A 142 -7.57 -2.75 7.61
C SER A 142 -8.95 -2.13 7.35
N GLU A 143 -8.98 -1.03 6.60
CA GLU A 143 -10.21 -0.55 5.98
C GLU A 143 -10.43 -1.34 4.69
N LEU A 144 -11.50 -2.14 4.63
CA LEU A 144 -11.88 -2.94 3.46
C LEU A 144 -13.01 -2.23 2.70
N CYS A 145 -12.84 -2.01 1.40
CA CYS A 145 -13.73 -1.19 0.58
C CYS A 145 -14.03 -1.87 -0.74
N HIS A 146 -15.22 -1.64 -1.29
CA HIS A 146 -15.67 -2.25 -2.55
C HIS A 146 -15.67 -1.28 -3.73
N ASN A 147 -15.74 0.03 -3.46
CA ASN A 147 -15.92 1.07 -4.49
C ASN A 147 -15.22 2.37 -4.12
N VAL A 148 -15.23 3.32 -5.06
CA VAL A 148 -14.57 4.63 -4.91
C VAL A 148 -15.15 5.45 -3.76
N ASP A 149 -16.47 5.41 -3.53
CA ASP A 149 -17.11 6.18 -2.47
C ASP A 149 -16.61 5.71 -1.09
N GLU A 150 -16.57 4.39 -0.88
CA GLU A 150 -16.06 3.77 0.35
C GLU A 150 -14.55 4.06 0.56
N PHE A 151 -13.74 4.07 -0.51
CA PHE A 151 -12.33 4.46 -0.44
C PHE A 151 -12.15 5.90 0.06
N VAL A 152 -12.92 6.84 -0.49
CA VAL A 152 -12.88 8.24 -0.08
C VAL A 152 -13.30 8.39 1.38
N ASP A 153 -14.36 7.73 1.79
CA ASP A 153 -14.86 7.77 3.18
C ASP A 153 -13.84 7.18 4.16
N SER A 154 -13.27 6.02 3.85
CA SER A 154 -12.28 5.36 4.70
C SER A 154 -10.97 6.16 4.79
N LEU A 155 -10.48 6.70 3.68
CA LEU A 155 -9.30 7.58 3.69
C LEU A 155 -9.56 8.85 4.52
N ASN A 156 -10.73 9.46 4.42
CA ASN A 156 -11.09 10.61 5.26
C ASN A 156 -11.10 10.24 6.75
N LYS A 157 -11.67 9.11 7.14
CA LYS A 157 -11.67 8.64 8.54
C LYS A 157 -10.24 8.46 9.05
N VAL A 158 -9.39 7.79 8.27
CA VAL A 158 -7.98 7.54 8.60
C VAL A 158 -7.21 8.85 8.73
N LEU A 159 -7.27 9.72 7.73
CA LEU A 159 -6.51 10.97 7.68
C LEU A 159 -6.93 11.98 8.75
N ASN A 160 -8.18 11.90 9.24
CA ASN A 160 -8.70 12.69 10.35
C ASN A 160 -8.53 12.02 11.72
N GLY A 161 -7.84 10.88 11.80
CA GLY A 161 -7.58 10.17 13.05
C GLY A 161 -8.82 9.56 13.73
N GLN A 162 -9.89 9.31 12.97
CA GLN A 162 -11.12 8.71 13.47
C GLN A 162 -11.02 7.18 13.59
N VAL A 163 -10.06 6.58 12.89
CA VAL A 163 -9.79 5.14 12.87
C VAL A 163 -8.30 4.91 13.00
N ASP A 164 -7.92 3.97 13.88
CA ASP A 164 -6.54 3.49 13.98
C ASP A 164 -6.52 1.96 14.12
N LYS A 165 -6.10 1.28 13.07
CA LYS A 165 -5.99 -0.18 12.99
C LYS A 165 -4.54 -0.65 12.84
N ARG A 166 -3.58 0.27 12.97
CA ARG A 166 -2.15 -0.01 12.69
C ARG A 166 -1.58 -1.12 13.54
N GLU A 167 -1.90 -1.14 14.81
CA GLU A 167 -1.41 -2.20 15.72
C GLU A 167 -2.01 -3.58 15.37
N ALA A 168 -3.30 -3.64 15.07
CA ALA A 168 -3.94 -4.88 14.63
C ALA A 168 -3.36 -5.35 13.28
N GLY A 169 -3.18 -4.43 12.34
CA GLY A 169 -2.53 -4.73 11.06
C GLY A 169 -1.09 -5.22 11.22
N TYR A 170 -0.31 -4.62 12.13
CA TYR A 170 1.05 -5.08 12.42
C TYR A 170 1.08 -6.52 12.94
N LYS A 171 0.16 -6.89 13.83
CA LYS A 171 0.03 -8.28 14.32
C LYS A 171 -0.27 -9.28 13.20
N VAL A 172 -1.07 -8.88 12.21
CA VAL A 172 -1.30 -9.68 11.00
C VAL A 172 0.03 -9.91 10.25
N ALA A 173 0.81 -8.86 10.02
CA ALA A 173 2.11 -9.00 9.36
C ALA A 173 3.11 -9.83 10.18
N GLU A 174 3.11 -9.68 11.49
CA GLU A 174 3.96 -10.45 12.41
C GLU A 174 3.65 -11.94 12.36
N SER A 175 2.36 -12.32 12.34
CA SER A 175 1.91 -13.72 12.23
C SER A 175 2.27 -14.37 10.88
N ARG A 176 2.66 -13.57 9.90
CA ARG A 176 3.09 -14.01 8.55
C ARG A 176 4.55 -13.67 8.27
N SER A 177 5.34 -13.49 9.33
CA SER A 177 6.77 -13.23 9.19
C SER A 177 7.48 -14.41 8.52
N ILE A 178 8.55 -14.11 7.78
CA ILE A 178 9.32 -15.14 7.07
C ILE A 178 9.86 -16.22 8.01
N ASP A 179 10.19 -15.85 9.25
CA ASP A 179 10.69 -16.79 10.25
C ASP A 179 9.61 -17.81 10.65
N LEU A 180 8.37 -17.33 10.91
CA LEU A 180 7.24 -18.22 11.23
C LEU A 180 6.87 -19.12 10.05
N VAL A 181 6.79 -18.56 8.84
CA VAL A 181 6.49 -19.33 7.63
C VAL A 181 7.58 -20.38 7.37
N ALA A 182 8.85 -20.05 7.59
CA ALA A 182 9.97 -20.99 7.45
C ALA A 182 9.86 -22.16 8.47
N HIS A 183 9.51 -21.89 9.73
CA HIS A 183 9.27 -22.92 10.73
C HIS A 183 8.12 -23.85 10.33
N GLN A 184 6.97 -23.30 9.94
CA GLN A 184 5.83 -24.09 9.47
C GLN A 184 6.17 -24.98 8.27
N LEU A 185 6.97 -24.48 7.35
CA LEU A 185 7.44 -25.24 6.20
C LEU A 185 8.33 -26.41 6.61
N VAL A 186 9.27 -26.20 7.54
CA VAL A 186 10.13 -27.26 8.09
C VAL A 186 9.30 -28.33 8.77
N GLU A 187 8.34 -27.95 9.62
CA GLU A 187 7.42 -28.89 10.28
C GLU A 187 6.62 -29.72 9.28
N ALA A 188 6.11 -29.07 8.22
CA ALA A 188 5.38 -29.78 7.16
C ALA A 188 6.26 -30.81 6.45
N TYR A 189 7.53 -30.48 6.15
CA TYR A 189 8.46 -31.43 5.56
C TYR A 189 8.80 -32.59 6.51
N GLN A 190 9.00 -32.33 7.80
CA GLN A 190 9.27 -33.36 8.79
C GLN A 190 8.10 -34.33 8.88
N THR A 191 6.87 -33.82 8.96
CA THR A 191 5.66 -34.67 8.99
C THR A 191 5.58 -35.62 7.79
N VAL A 192 5.92 -35.14 6.59
CA VAL A 192 5.89 -35.99 5.37
C VAL A 192 7.00 -37.06 5.38
N LEU A 193 8.17 -36.74 5.94
CA LEU A 193 9.29 -37.69 6.00
C LEU A 193 9.10 -38.80 7.05
N GLU A 194 8.23 -38.58 8.04
CA GLU A 194 7.89 -39.52 9.10
C GLU A 194 6.71 -40.45 8.73
N MET A 195 6.05 -40.21 7.59
CA MET A 195 4.95 -41.04 7.03
C MET A 195 5.49 -42.15 6.16
#